data_5f7a4a64e9e7b11704b30045685074ce
#
_entry.id   5f7a4a64e9e7b11704b30045685074ce
#
_cell.length_a   1.000
_cell.length_b   1.000
_cell.length_c   1.000
_cell.angle_alpha   90.00
_cell.angle_beta   90.00
_cell.angle_gamma   90.00
#
_symmetry.space_group_name_H-M   'P 1'
#
loop_
_entity.id
_entity.type
_entity.pdbx_description
1 polymer ?
#
loop_
_entity_poly.entity_id
_entity_poly.type
_entity_poly.pdbx_seq_one_letter_code
_entity_poly.pdbx_strand_id
1 'polypeptide(L)'
;EAAARRELIEETGWSARELRFLVEGPMSTGASTEIIRTYLCTGLEHVGKSGGDDNEIIEVIEVPIRDVHEYLVNAQAGGVLVDLKVFGLVELARRALAR
;
A
#
# COMPACT_ATOMS: atom_id res chain seq x y z
N GLU A 1 -10.70 1.95 9.36
CA GLU A 1 -9.61 1.05 9.77
C GLU A 1 -9.96 -0.43 9.59
N ALA A 2 -11.18 -0.81 9.95
CA ALA A 2 -11.61 -2.20 9.77
C ALA A 2 -11.57 -2.63 8.31
N ALA A 3 -11.98 -1.75 7.40
CA ALA A 3 -11.93 -2.05 5.97
C ALA A 3 -10.49 -2.22 5.49
N ALA A 4 -9.57 -1.38 5.96
CA ALA A 4 -8.17 -1.47 5.58
C ALA A 4 -7.56 -2.80 6.05
N ARG A 5 -7.88 -3.24 7.25
CA ARG A 5 -7.40 -4.53 7.77
C ARG A 5 -7.92 -5.70 6.93
N ARG A 6 -9.20 -5.65 6.57
CA ARG A 6 -9.82 -6.70 5.76
C ARG A 6 -9.19 -6.76 4.37
N GLU A 7 -9.05 -5.62 3.72
CA GLU A 7 -8.49 -5.53 2.38
C GLU A 7 -7.03 -5.97 2.33
N LEU A 8 -6.27 -5.67 3.38
CA LEU A 8 -4.88 -6.11 3.45
C LEU A 8 -4.80 -7.64 3.36
N ILE A 9 -5.63 -8.34 4.14
CA ILE A 9 -5.66 -9.80 4.12
C ILE A 9 -6.16 -10.31 2.77
N GLU A 10 -7.25 -9.75 2.27
CA GLU A 10 -7.86 -10.19 1.01
C GLU A 10 -6.91 -10.04 -0.17
N GLU A 11 -6.18 -8.94 -0.23
CA GLU A 11 -5.33 -8.63 -1.37
C GLU A 11 -3.92 -9.19 -1.26
N THR A 12 -3.36 -9.23 -0.06
CA THR A 12 -1.96 -9.62 0.12
C THR A 12 -1.75 -10.93 0.87
N GLY A 13 -2.74 -11.37 1.65
CA GLY A 13 -2.57 -12.55 2.50
C GLY A 13 -1.83 -12.27 3.80
N TRP A 14 -1.64 -11.01 4.15
CA TRP A 14 -0.97 -10.59 5.38
C TRP A 14 -1.94 -9.88 6.31
N SER A 15 -1.86 -10.18 7.62
CA SER A 15 -2.55 -9.40 8.63
C SER A 15 -1.55 -8.47 9.31
N ALA A 16 -2.04 -7.40 9.93
CA ALA A 16 -1.19 -6.46 10.63
C ALA A 16 -1.64 -6.33 12.09
N ARG A 17 -0.68 -6.26 12.98
CA ARG A 17 -0.96 -6.02 14.39
C ARG A 17 -1.36 -4.57 14.60
N GLU A 18 -0.69 -3.65 13.93
CA GLU A 18 -0.89 -2.23 14.09
C GLU A 18 -1.10 -1.54 12.75
N LEU A 19 -2.09 -0.66 12.71
CA LEU A 19 -2.31 0.25 11.59
C LEU A 19 -2.09 1.67 12.12
N ARG A 20 -1.09 2.36 11.56
CA ARG A 20 -0.80 3.74 11.91
C ARG A 20 -1.25 4.65 10.78
N PHE A 21 -2.13 5.58 11.10
CA PHE A 21 -2.60 6.56 10.12
C PHE A 21 -1.44 7.40 9.59
N LEU A 22 -1.34 7.54 8.29
CA LEU A 22 -0.30 8.36 7.64
C LEU A 22 -0.85 9.68 7.14
N VAL A 23 -1.81 9.61 6.22
CA VAL A 23 -2.33 10.80 5.56
C VAL A 23 -3.68 10.49 4.93
N GLU A 24 -4.52 11.49 4.79
CA GLU A 24 -5.75 11.37 4.01
C GLU A 24 -5.87 12.55 3.05
N GLY A 25 -6.54 12.33 1.95
CA GLY A 25 -6.76 13.35 0.96
C GLY A 25 -7.54 12.82 -0.23
N PRO A 26 -7.91 13.71 -1.14
CA PRO A 26 -8.65 13.31 -2.33
C PRO A 26 -7.75 12.57 -3.32
N MET A 27 -8.33 11.59 -4.02
CA MET A 27 -7.59 10.91 -5.08
C MET A 27 -7.40 11.80 -6.29
N SER A 28 -8.41 12.60 -6.60
CA SER A 28 -8.38 13.48 -7.77
C SER A 28 -9.18 14.73 -7.46
N THR A 29 -8.47 15.82 -7.19
CA THR A 29 -9.09 17.11 -6.88
C THR A 29 -9.89 17.60 -8.08
N GLY A 30 -11.17 17.88 -7.86
CA GLY A 30 -12.05 18.37 -8.91
C GLY A 30 -12.75 17.29 -9.71
N ALA A 31 -12.28 16.05 -9.69
CA ALA A 31 -12.91 14.94 -10.41
C ALA A 31 -13.61 13.95 -9.48
N SER A 32 -13.27 13.97 -8.20
CA SER A 32 -13.84 13.08 -7.20
C SER A 32 -13.96 13.78 -5.86
N THR A 33 -15.01 13.46 -5.12
CA THR A 33 -15.17 13.92 -3.74
C THR A 33 -14.72 12.87 -2.73
N GLU A 34 -14.21 11.74 -3.23
CA GLU A 34 -13.77 10.66 -2.37
C GLU A 34 -12.48 11.01 -1.63
N ILE A 35 -12.47 10.79 -0.34
CA ILE A 35 -11.30 10.99 0.51
C ILE A 35 -10.73 9.63 0.86
N ILE A 36 -9.44 9.45 0.56
CA ILE A 36 -8.73 8.19 0.83
C ILE A 36 -7.91 8.36 2.11
N ARG A 37 -8.05 7.43 3.03
CA ARG A 37 -7.24 7.36 4.23
C ARG A 37 -6.18 6.27 4.05
N THR A 38 -4.94 6.58 4.37
CA THR A 38 -3.85 5.61 4.22
C THR A 38 -3.22 5.27 5.56
N TYR A 39 -2.76 4.04 5.66
CA TYR A 39 -2.21 3.49 6.90
C TYR A 39 -0.88 2.78 6.66
N LEU A 40 0.03 2.94 7.61
CA LEU A 40 1.22 2.11 7.69
C LEU A 40 0.86 0.87 8.51
N CYS A 41 1.01 -0.30 7.91
CA CYS A 41 0.68 -1.56 8.56
C CYS A 41 1.96 -2.22 9.05
N THR A 42 2.04 -2.51 10.35
CA THR A 42 3.21 -3.14 10.96
C THR A 42 2.80 -4.35 11.79
N GLY A 43 3.79 -5.13 12.20
CA GLY A 43 3.52 -6.37 12.91
C GLY A 43 2.83 -7.36 12.01
N LEU A 44 3.39 -7.58 10.82
CA LEU A 44 2.76 -8.39 9.79
C LEU A 44 2.88 -9.88 10.07
N GLU A 45 1.81 -10.62 9.80
CA GLU A 45 1.78 -12.06 9.90
C GLU A 45 1.12 -12.61 8.64
N HIS A 46 1.76 -13.60 8.02
CA HIS A 46 1.21 -14.22 6.82
C HIS A 46 0.11 -15.20 7.21
N VAL A 47 -1.10 -14.91 6.77
CA VAL A 47 -2.28 -15.73 7.08
C VAL A 47 -2.91 -16.36 5.85
N GLY A 48 -2.41 -16.03 4.66
CA GLY A 48 -2.95 -16.49 3.40
C GLY A 48 -4.12 -15.64 2.92
N LYS A 49 -4.31 -15.60 1.61
CA LYS A 49 -5.41 -14.85 1.01
C LYS A 49 -6.72 -15.56 1.34
N SER A 50 -7.72 -14.78 1.72
CA SER A 50 -9.04 -15.30 2.03
C SER A 50 -10.10 -14.60 1.19
N GLY A 51 -10.85 -15.38 0.41
CA GLY A 51 -12.08 -14.93 -0.19
C GLY A 51 -12.03 -13.69 -1.07
N GLY A 52 -10.88 -13.41 -1.66
CA GLY A 52 -10.76 -12.26 -2.55
C GLY A 52 -11.60 -12.43 -3.80
N ASP A 53 -11.77 -11.35 -4.54
CA ASP A 53 -12.49 -11.36 -5.80
C ASP A 53 -11.70 -12.21 -6.81
N ASP A 54 -12.30 -13.29 -7.27
CA ASP A 54 -11.68 -14.21 -8.22
C ASP A 54 -11.33 -13.54 -9.55
N ASN A 55 -11.89 -12.38 -9.82
CA ASN A 55 -11.62 -11.63 -11.05
C ASN A 55 -10.40 -10.73 -10.92
N GLU A 56 -9.87 -10.56 -9.73
CA GLU A 56 -8.68 -9.76 -9.53
C GLU A 56 -7.42 -10.62 -9.49
N ILE A 57 -6.46 -10.26 -10.33
CA ILE A 57 -5.14 -10.89 -10.31
C ILE A 57 -4.18 -9.91 -9.66
N ILE A 58 -3.81 -10.19 -8.42
CA ILE A 58 -2.89 -9.35 -7.67
C ILE A 58 -1.63 -10.13 -7.39
N GLU A 59 -0.51 -9.60 -7.85
CA GLU A 59 0.80 -10.14 -7.54
C GLU A 59 1.40 -9.35 -6.39
N VAL A 60 1.77 -10.04 -5.32
CA VAL A 60 2.40 -9.40 -4.17
C VAL A 60 3.92 -9.48 -4.33
N ILE A 61 4.56 -8.33 -4.31
CA ILE A 61 6.00 -8.24 -4.44
C ILE A 61 6.57 -7.66 -3.15
N GLU A 62 7.49 -8.39 -2.53
CA GLU A 62 8.11 -7.95 -1.29
C GLU A 62 9.45 -7.28 -1.59
N VAL A 63 9.59 -6.04 -1.15
CA VAL A 63 10.79 -5.25 -1.38
C VAL A 63 11.24 -4.63 -0.06
N PRO A 64 12.53 -4.73 0.31
CA PRO A 64 13.01 -4.04 1.51
C PRO A 64 12.70 -2.56 1.45
N ILE A 65 12.22 -2.01 2.56
CA ILE A 65 11.76 -0.61 2.57
C ILE A 65 12.84 0.37 2.08
N ARG A 66 14.10 0.09 2.36
CA ARG A 66 15.21 0.95 1.93
C ARG A 66 15.41 0.93 0.42
N ASP A 67 14.90 -0.09 -0.27
CA ASP A 67 15.10 -0.27 -1.70
C ASP A 67 13.85 0.07 -2.52
N VAL A 68 12.73 0.37 -1.88
CA VAL A 68 11.44 0.53 -2.56
C VAL A 68 11.47 1.68 -3.56
N HIS A 69 12.04 2.82 -3.18
CA HIS A 69 12.08 3.97 -4.08
C HIS A 69 12.80 3.61 -5.39
N GLU A 70 13.98 3.03 -5.27
CA GLU A 70 14.76 2.65 -6.44
C GLU A 70 14.09 1.54 -7.26
N TYR A 71 13.45 0.60 -6.58
CA TYR A 71 12.65 -0.43 -7.24
C TYR A 71 11.57 0.20 -8.12
N LEU A 72 10.85 1.20 -7.59
CA LEU A 72 9.79 1.87 -8.33
C LEU A 72 10.33 2.65 -9.52
N VAL A 73 11.44 3.36 -9.33
CA VAL A 73 12.08 4.11 -10.41
C VAL A 73 12.52 3.18 -11.53
N ASN A 74 13.14 2.05 -11.18
CA ASN A 74 13.59 1.08 -12.16
C ASN A 74 12.44 0.40 -12.89
N ALA A 75 11.35 0.10 -12.17
CA ALA A 75 10.14 -0.48 -12.79
C ALA A 75 9.58 0.48 -13.84
N GLN A 76 9.51 1.76 -13.49
CA GLN A 76 9.01 2.79 -14.39
C GLN A 76 9.90 2.94 -15.61
N ALA A 77 11.22 2.90 -15.42
CA ALA A 77 12.17 2.96 -16.53
C ALA A 77 12.01 1.77 -17.47
N GLY A 78 11.57 0.64 -16.95
CA GLY A 78 11.29 -0.57 -17.73
C GLY A 78 9.90 -0.62 -18.36
N GLY A 79 9.12 0.45 -18.24
CA GLY A 79 7.81 0.55 -18.88
C GLY A 79 6.61 0.25 -17.99
N VAL A 80 6.81 -0.01 -16.71
CA VAL A 80 5.70 -0.25 -15.78
C VAL A 80 5.10 1.09 -15.34
N LEU A 81 3.78 1.18 -15.40
CA LEU A 81 3.08 2.35 -14.90
C LEU A 81 2.92 2.24 -13.38
N VAL A 82 3.48 3.19 -12.65
CA VAL A 82 3.39 3.24 -11.20
C VAL A 82 2.40 4.34 -10.82
N ASP A 83 1.47 4.03 -9.93
CA ASP A 83 0.52 5.01 -9.41
C ASP A 83 1.29 6.16 -8.74
N LEU A 84 1.00 7.38 -9.14
CA LEU A 84 1.76 8.55 -8.68
C LEU A 84 1.78 8.71 -7.17
N LYS A 85 0.70 8.36 -6.48
CA LYS A 85 0.63 8.53 -5.02
C LYS A 85 1.55 7.57 -4.25
N VAL A 86 1.97 6.49 -4.89
CA VAL A 86 2.80 5.47 -4.22
C VAL A 86 4.14 6.05 -3.78
N PHE A 87 4.76 6.90 -4.60
CA PHE A 87 6.06 7.51 -4.25
C PHE A 87 5.97 8.33 -2.95
N GLY A 88 4.95 9.16 -2.82
CA GLY A 88 4.77 9.95 -1.61
C GLY A 88 4.42 9.11 -0.40
N LEU A 89 3.57 8.10 -0.59
CA LEU A 89 3.17 7.21 0.50
C LEU A 89 4.36 6.40 1.02
N VAL A 90 5.23 5.93 0.13
CA VAL A 90 6.44 5.20 0.51
C VAL A 90 7.35 6.09 1.34
N GLU A 91 7.51 7.36 0.95
CA GLU A 91 8.34 8.31 1.71
C GLU A 91 7.77 8.56 3.10
N LEU A 92 6.45 8.74 3.20
CA LEU A 92 5.80 8.93 4.48
C LEU A 92 5.97 7.70 5.38
N ALA A 93 5.82 6.51 4.82
CA ALA A 93 6.00 5.27 5.56
C ALA A 93 7.45 5.13 6.07
N ARG A 94 8.41 5.42 5.22
CA ARG A 94 9.83 5.33 5.57
C ARG A 94 10.17 6.26 6.72
N ARG A 95 9.66 7.50 6.67
CA ARG A 95 9.89 8.47 7.75
C ARG A 95 9.20 8.06 9.03
N ALA A 96 8.00 7.52 8.94
CA ALA A 96 7.27 7.04 10.11
C ALA A 96 8.01 5.88 10.80
N LEU A 97 8.60 4.98 10.01
CA LEU A 97 9.36 3.85 10.55
C LEU A 97 10.67 4.27 11.21
N ALA A 98 11.23 5.41 10.81
CA ALA A 98 12.49 5.91 11.36
C ALA A 98 12.32 6.64 12.71
N ARG A 99 11.10 6.88 13.14
CA ARG A 99 10.83 7.60 14.39
C ARG A 99 10.85 6.69 15.60
#